data_f60098a07a11339671275ff5084dfd29
#
_entry.id   f60098a07a11339671275ff5084dfd29
#
_cell.length_a   1.000
_cell.length_b   1.000
_cell.length_c   1.000
_cell.angle_alpha   90.00
_cell.angle_beta   90.00
_cell.angle_gamma   90.00
#
_symmetry.space_group_name_H-M   'P 1'
#
loop_
_entity.id
_entity.type
_entity.pdbx_description
1 polymer ?
#
loop_
_entity_poly.entity_id
_entity_poly.type
_entity_poly.pdbx_seq_one_letter_code
_entity_poly.pdbx_strand_id
1 'polypeptide(L)'
;NLYEKDDVKVLRNKGLTDKVLLLGIDGMDPRFSKKMVEEGKMPNLKRMIEMGSAREDLMLLGAMPTITPPMWATLATGCYPMTHGITDYNVRVEKDPDITQEAFMSKFLKAEPLWNVTAEAGKKTLVWHWPGGAWPPTSTNPNLMVVDGTSPGGMGNTSHSRDNEEI
;
A
#
# COMPACT_ATOMS: atom_id res chain seq x y z
N ASN A 1 17.03 11.93 -19.56
CA ASN A 1 15.88 12.40 -18.76
C ASN A 1 14.63 12.28 -19.62
N LEU A 2 13.79 11.30 -19.31
CA LEU A 2 12.55 11.04 -20.06
C LEU A 2 11.39 11.96 -19.61
N TYR A 3 11.63 12.80 -18.60
CA TYR A 3 10.65 13.76 -18.11
C TYR A 3 11.39 15.07 -17.79
N GLU A 4 11.15 16.10 -18.58
CA GLU A 4 11.50 17.46 -18.20
C GLU A 4 10.53 17.90 -17.08
N LYS A 5 11.08 18.50 -16.03
CA LYS A 5 10.30 18.92 -14.84
C LYS A 5 9.15 19.89 -15.14
N ASP A 6 9.17 20.50 -16.32
CA ASP A 6 8.16 21.47 -16.74
C ASP A 6 6.89 20.82 -17.33
N ASP A 7 6.95 19.52 -17.70
CA ASP A 7 5.77 18.80 -18.24
C ASP A 7 4.85 18.23 -17.17
N VAL A 8 5.32 18.13 -15.93
CA VAL A 8 4.47 17.80 -14.79
C VAL A 8 3.89 19.11 -14.21
N LYS A 9 2.97 19.73 -14.94
CA LYS A 9 2.04 20.66 -14.31
C LYS A 9 1.23 19.86 -13.31
N VAL A 10 1.63 19.91 -12.05
CA VAL A 10 0.75 19.53 -10.94
C VAL A 10 -0.47 20.42 -11.11
N LEU A 11 -1.51 19.86 -11.70
CA LEU A 11 -2.81 20.51 -11.78
C LEU A 11 -3.25 20.65 -10.31
N ARG A 12 -2.99 21.81 -9.71
CA ARG A 12 -3.53 22.21 -8.43
C ARG A 12 -5.03 22.48 -8.58
N ASN A 13 -5.71 21.51 -9.17
CA ASN A 13 -7.16 21.55 -9.23
C ASN A 13 -7.66 21.21 -7.84
N LYS A 14 -8.69 21.94 -7.44
CA LYS A 14 -9.47 21.56 -6.25
C LYS A 14 -9.81 20.08 -6.36
N GLY A 15 -9.45 19.30 -5.34
CA GLY A 15 -9.73 17.87 -5.33
C GLY A 15 -11.22 17.60 -5.57
N LEU A 16 -11.53 16.48 -6.23
CA LEU A 16 -12.91 16.07 -6.49
C LEU A 16 -13.65 15.67 -5.22
N THR A 17 -12.91 15.33 -4.16
CA THR A 17 -13.46 14.92 -2.88
C THR A 17 -12.53 15.30 -1.73
N ASP A 18 -13.10 15.49 -0.56
CA ASP A 18 -12.35 15.74 0.67
C ASP A 18 -12.01 14.45 1.43
N LYS A 19 -12.57 13.31 0.99
CA LYS A 19 -12.40 12.01 1.65
C LYS A 19 -12.05 10.94 0.63
N VAL A 20 -11.03 10.14 0.94
CA VAL A 20 -10.59 9.00 0.12
C VAL A 20 -10.47 7.77 1.01
N LEU A 21 -11.00 6.65 0.57
CA LEU A 21 -10.76 5.33 1.13
C LEU A 21 -10.02 4.49 0.07
N LEU A 22 -8.80 4.08 0.41
CA LEU A 22 -8.06 3.11 -0.37
C LEU A 22 -8.18 1.74 0.30
N LEU A 23 -8.89 0.82 -0.35
CA LEU A 23 -9.12 -0.54 0.15
C LEU A 23 -8.31 -1.52 -0.68
N GLY A 24 -7.36 -2.20 -0.05
CA GLY A 24 -6.62 -3.32 -0.64
C GLY A 24 -7.15 -4.66 -0.15
N ILE A 25 -7.22 -5.64 -1.04
CA ILE A 25 -7.60 -7.02 -0.72
C ILE A 25 -6.50 -7.95 -1.23
N ASP A 26 -5.78 -8.56 -0.29
CA ASP A 26 -4.71 -9.49 -0.64
C ASP A 26 -5.25 -10.77 -1.26
N GLY A 27 -4.51 -11.35 -2.23
CA GLY A 27 -4.88 -12.61 -2.86
C GLY A 27 -6.15 -12.58 -3.73
N MET A 28 -6.72 -11.43 -4.03
CA MET A 28 -7.91 -11.31 -4.87
C MET A 28 -7.59 -11.61 -6.34
N ASP A 29 -7.88 -12.84 -6.80
CA ASP A 29 -7.71 -13.21 -8.21
C ASP A 29 -8.75 -12.50 -9.09
N PRO A 30 -8.33 -11.73 -10.10
CA PRO A 30 -9.23 -10.95 -10.94
C PRO A 30 -10.14 -11.84 -11.80
N ARG A 31 -9.68 -12.99 -12.25
CA ARG A 31 -10.47 -13.92 -13.10
C ARG A 31 -11.58 -14.56 -12.27
N PHE A 32 -11.24 -14.97 -11.04
CA PHE A 32 -12.22 -15.53 -10.12
C PHE A 32 -13.25 -14.48 -9.70
N SER A 33 -12.78 -13.27 -9.38
CA SER A 33 -13.64 -12.15 -9.00
C SER A 33 -14.61 -11.76 -10.12
N LYS A 34 -14.12 -11.69 -11.36
CA LYS A 34 -14.96 -11.41 -12.53
C LYS A 34 -16.05 -12.47 -12.70
N LYS A 35 -15.69 -13.74 -12.61
CA LYS A 35 -16.65 -14.85 -12.65
C LYS A 35 -17.70 -14.73 -11.54
N MET A 36 -17.30 -14.43 -10.31
CA MET A 36 -18.24 -14.27 -9.19
C MET A 36 -19.17 -13.06 -9.37
N VAL A 37 -18.71 -11.99 -9.98
CA VAL A 37 -19.52 -10.83 -10.35
C VAL A 37 -20.57 -11.22 -11.41
N GLU A 38 -20.13 -11.92 -12.45
CA GLU A 38 -21.01 -12.39 -13.55
C GLU A 38 -22.07 -13.37 -13.05
N GLU A 39 -21.73 -14.26 -12.12
CA GLU A 39 -22.66 -15.20 -11.48
C GLU A 39 -23.57 -14.54 -10.41
N GLY A 40 -23.43 -13.23 -10.17
CA GLY A 40 -24.21 -12.50 -9.17
C GLY A 40 -23.84 -12.76 -7.72
N LYS A 41 -22.72 -13.45 -7.47
CA LYS A 41 -22.26 -13.81 -6.12
C LYS A 41 -21.51 -12.67 -5.41
N MET A 42 -21.15 -11.62 -6.15
CA MET A 42 -20.50 -10.40 -5.61
C MET A 42 -21.28 -9.14 -5.99
N PRO A 43 -22.53 -8.97 -5.49
CA PRO A 43 -23.41 -7.89 -5.93
C PRO A 43 -22.87 -6.50 -5.58
N ASN A 44 -22.16 -6.35 -4.46
CA ASN A 44 -21.59 -5.07 -4.07
C ASN A 44 -20.42 -4.68 -4.97
N LEU A 45 -19.55 -5.63 -5.32
CA LEU A 45 -18.46 -5.37 -6.27
C LEU A 45 -19.02 -5.03 -7.64
N LYS A 46 -20.04 -5.74 -8.10
CA LYS A 46 -20.76 -5.42 -9.35
C LYS A 46 -21.25 -3.97 -9.35
N ARG A 47 -21.94 -3.57 -8.28
CA ARG A 47 -22.42 -2.20 -8.12
C ARG A 47 -21.30 -1.16 -8.14
N MET A 48 -20.16 -1.44 -7.48
CA MET A 48 -19.00 -0.54 -7.50
C MET A 48 -18.44 -0.39 -8.91
N ILE A 49 -18.35 -1.47 -9.67
CA ILE A 49 -17.91 -1.45 -11.07
C ILE A 49 -18.86 -0.63 -11.94
N GLU A 50 -20.17 -0.83 -11.78
CA GLU A 50 -21.21 -0.12 -12.55
C GLU A 50 -21.28 1.38 -12.23
N MET A 51 -21.02 1.77 -10.98
CA MET A 51 -21.10 3.17 -10.55
C MET A 51 -19.78 3.93 -10.68
N GLY A 52 -18.69 3.21 -10.83
CA GLY A 52 -17.33 3.77 -10.83
C GLY A 52 -16.60 3.55 -12.15
N SER A 53 -15.29 3.38 -12.02
CA SER A 53 -14.40 3.03 -13.14
C SER A 53 -13.59 1.80 -12.76
N ALA A 54 -13.57 0.81 -13.62
CA ALA A 54 -12.82 -0.42 -13.42
C ALA A 54 -12.11 -0.83 -14.70
N ARG A 55 -10.97 -1.48 -14.59
CA ARG A 55 -10.36 -2.18 -15.72
C ARG A 55 -11.28 -3.34 -16.13
N GLU A 56 -11.40 -3.56 -17.43
CA GLU A 56 -12.23 -4.65 -17.98
C GLU A 56 -11.80 -6.03 -17.46
N ASP A 57 -10.51 -6.25 -17.30
CA ASP A 57 -9.93 -7.49 -16.80
C ASP A 57 -9.79 -7.55 -15.26
N LEU A 58 -10.14 -6.47 -14.56
CA LEU A 58 -9.96 -6.27 -13.12
C LEU A 58 -8.52 -6.49 -12.62
N MET A 59 -7.54 -6.49 -13.51
CA MET A 59 -6.14 -6.73 -13.13
C MET A 59 -5.49 -5.47 -12.56
N LEU A 60 -4.78 -5.64 -11.48
CA LEU A 60 -3.89 -4.64 -10.95
C LEU A 60 -2.57 -4.66 -11.73
N LEU A 61 -2.14 -3.50 -12.21
CA LEU A 61 -0.79 -3.36 -12.75
C LEU A 61 0.20 -3.41 -11.61
N GLY A 62 1.05 -4.39 -11.64
CA GLY A 62 2.04 -4.62 -10.60
C GLY A 62 3.43 -4.82 -11.18
N ALA A 63 4.35 -5.11 -10.28
CA ALA A 63 5.72 -5.44 -10.59
C ALA A 63 5.99 -6.93 -10.29
N MET A 64 7.13 -7.42 -10.72
CA MET A 64 7.61 -8.75 -10.34
C MET A 64 8.55 -8.66 -9.14
N PRO A 65 8.48 -9.59 -8.19
CA PRO A 65 7.56 -10.73 -8.12
C PRO A 65 6.16 -10.33 -7.62
N THR A 66 5.13 -11.07 -8.04
CA THR A 66 3.72 -10.85 -7.68
C THR A 66 3.38 -11.52 -6.34
N ILE A 67 4.11 -11.18 -5.29
CA ILE A 67 3.90 -11.66 -3.93
C ILE A 67 3.62 -10.48 -2.99
N THR A 68 3.09 -10.77 -1.82
CA THR A 68 2.52 -9.75 -0.93
C THR A 68 3.45 -8.56 -0.65
N PRO A 69 4.66 -8.69 -0.07
CA PRO A 69 5.41 -7.51 0.35
C PRO A 69 5.83 -6.59 -0.81
N PRO A 70 6.39 -7.10 -1.93
CA PRO A 70 6.73 -6.23 -3.06
C PRO A 70 5.54 -5.53 -3.68
N MET A 71 4.39 -6.24 -3.81
CA MET A 71 3.21 -5.66 -4.43
C MET A 71 2.55 -4.59 -3.58
N TRP A 72 2.43 -4.82 -2.28
CA TRP A 72 1.87 -3.82 -1.36
C TRP A 72 2.79 -2.60 -1.22
N ALA A 73 4.11 -2.80 -1.23
CA ALA A 73 5.06 -1.68 -1.27
C ALA A 73 4.98 -0.90 -2.60
N THR A 74 4.78 -1.60 -3.72
CA THR A 74 4.53 -0.95 -5.02
C THR A 74 3.27 -0.11 -4.99
N LEU A 75 2.17 -0.61 -4.42
CA LEU A 75 0.93 0.16 -4.25
C LEU A 75 1.12 1.40 -3.37
N ALA A 76 1.88 1.26 -2.29
CA ALA A 76 2.13 2.34 -1.35
C ALA A 76 3.00 3.47 -1.92
N THR A 77 3.93 3.13 -2.82
CA THR A 77 4.98 4.06 -3.28
C THR A 77 4.86 4.48 -4.73
N GLY A 78 4.08 3.74 -5.54
CA GLY A 78 4.07 3.91 -6.99
C GLY A 78 5.38 3.51 -7.68
N CYS A 79 6.29 2.83 -6.97
CA CYS A 79 7.61 2.45 -7.45
C CYS A 79 7.73 0.94 -7.68
N TYR A 80 8.66 0.53 -8.53
CA TYR A 80 9.02 -0.87 -8.70
C TYR A 80 9.86 -1.40 -7.52
N PRO A 81 9.88 -2.73 -7.28
CA PRO A 81 10.64 -3.36 -6.19
C PRO A 81 12.11 -2.96 -6.12
N MET A 82 12.77 -2.79 -7.25
CA MET A 82 14.16 -2.32 -7.31
C MET A 82 14.35 -0.91 -6.76
N THR A 83 13.31 -0.07 -6.84
CA THR A 83 13.34 1.32 -6.34
C THR A 83 12.97 1.38 -4.87
N HIS A 84 11.88 0.72 -4.46
CA HIS A 84 11.44 0.75 -3.06
C HIS A 84 12.16 -0.26 -2.16
N GLY A 85 12.95 -1.18 -2.74
CA GLY A 85 13.87 -2.05 -2.00
C GLY A 85 13.27 -3.32 -1.39
N ILE A 86 11.96 -3.50 -1.49
CA ILE A 86 11.27 -4.70 -0.98
C ILE A 86 11.02 -5.64 -2.14
N THR A 87 11.76 -6.74 -2.19
CA THR A 87 11.78 -7.68 -3.33
C THR A 87 11.28 -9.08 -3.00
N ASP A 88 11.12 -9.39 -1.70
CA ASP A 88 10.70 -10.71 -1.22
C ASP A 88 10.06 -10.57 0.17
N TYR A 89 9.62 -11.68 0.76
CA TYR A 89 9.17 -11.77 2.16
C TYR A 89 10.27 -11.49 3.16
N ASN A 90 11.52 -11.78 2.79
CA ASN A 90 12.68 -11.59 3.64
C ASN A 90 13.72 -10.68 2.98
N VAL A 91 14.31 -9.81 3.77
CA VAL A 91 15.43 -8.94 3.38
C VAL A 91 16.68 -9.44 4.07
N ARG A 92 17.78 -9.56 3.31
CA ARG A 92 19.10 -9.87 3.88
C ARG A 92 19.63 -8.65 4.63
N VAL A 93 20.23 -8.90 5.78
CA VAL A 93 20.89 -7.86 6.56
C VAL A 93 22.29 -7.64 5.99
N GLU A 94 22.66 -6.41 5.67
CA GLU A 94 23.92 -6.08 4.97
C GLU A 94 25.18 -6.63 5.64
N LYS A 95 25.17 -6.76 6.96
CA LYS A 95 26.34 -7.23 7.72
C LYS A 95 26.50 -8.74 7.77
N ASP A 96 25.43 -9.47 7.57
CA ASP A 96 25.44 -10.93 7.58
C ASP A 96 24.40 -11.45 6.58
N PRO A 97 24.83 -11.95 5.41
CA PRO A 97 23.92 -12.39 4.36
C PRO A 97 23.11 -13.64 4.74
N ASP A 98 23.49 -14.35 5.79
CA ASP A 98 22.79 -15.53 6.29
C ASP A 98 21.65 -15.16 7.25
N ILE A 99 21.66 -13.92 7.76
CA ILE A 99 20.60 -13.40 8.60
C ILE A 99 19.59 -12.65 7.74
N THR A 100 18.35 -13.14 7.74
CA THR A 100 17.23 -12.48 7.08
C THR A 100 16.27 -11.87 8.11
N GLN A 101 15.59 -10.79 7.71
CA GLN A 101 14.51 -10.16 8.47
C GLN A 101 13.27 -10.04 7.59
N GLU A 102 12.09 -10.08 8.21
CA GLU A 102 10.83 -9.91 7.50
C GLU A 102 10.75 -8.55 6.81
N ALA A 103 10.38 -8.57 5.53
CA ALA A 103 10.33 -7.39 4.67
C ALA A 103 9.13 -6.46 4.93
N PHE A 104 8.27 -6.80 5.89
CA PHE A 104 7.08 -6.01 6.22
C PHE A 104 7.39 -4.72 6.98
N MET A 105 8.57 -4.58 7.56
CA MET A 105 8.96 -3.40 8.34
C MET A 105 9.30 -2.21 7.44
N SER A 106 8.84 -1.03 7.85
CA SER A 106 9.05 0.23 7.13
C SER A 106 10.52 0.62 6.94
N LYS A 107 11.41 0.18 7.84
CA LYS A 107 12.86 0.44 7.73
C LYS A 107 13.50 -0.09 6.44
N PHE A 108 12.87 -1.03 5.76
CA PHE A 108 13.34 -1.58 4.49
C PHE A 108 12.78 -0.83 3.27
N LEU A 109 11.78 0.00 3.48
CA LEU A 109 11.17 0.80 2.42
C LEU A 109 12.07 1.98 2.07
N LYS A 110 12.61 2.00 0.84
CA LYS A 110 13.55 3.02 0.35
C LYS A 110 12.86 4.15 -0.44
N ALA A 111 11.57 4.01 -0.70
CA ALA A 111 10.78 5.02 -1.41
C ALA A 111 9.69 5.57 -0.49
N GLU A 112 9.34 6.82 -0.69
CA GLU A 112 8.34 7.51 0.12
C GLU A 112 6.95 6.95 -0.14
N PRO A 113 6.21 6.53 0.90
CA PRO A 113 4.86 6.02 0.75
C PRO A 113 3.83 7.15 0.66
N LEU A 114 2.71 6.85 0.01
CA LEU A 114 1.60 7.77 -0.22
C LEU A 114 1.10 8.45 1.06
N TRP A 115 1.06 7.75 2.17
CA TRP A 115 0.56 8.30 3.44
C TRP A 115 1.45 9.39 4.02
N ASN A 116 2.76 9.37 3.77
CA ASN A 116 3.64 10.48 4.15
C ASN A 116 3.26 11.72 3.34
N VAL A 117 3.16 11.58 2.03
CA VAL A 117 2.80 12.68 1.11
C VAL A 117 1.46 13.31 1.50
N THR A 118 0.47 12.50 1.81
CA THR A 118 -0.86 13.01 2.20
C THR A 118 -0.82 13.70 3.57
N ALA A 119 -0.10 13.17 4.54
CA ALA A 119 0.06 13.78 5.85
C ALA A 119 0.83 15.11 5.78
N GLU A 120 1.89 15.18 4.97
CA GLU A 120 2.66 16.41 4.74
C GLU A 120 1.83 17.48 4.01
N ALA A 121 0.92 17.06 3.15
CA ALA A 121 -0.07 17.95 2.54
C ALA A 121 -1.17 18.43 3.52
N GLY A 122 -1.05 18.13 4.81
CA GLY A 122 -1.99 18.54 5.86
C GLY A 122 -3.27 17.71 5.90
N LYS A 123 -3.31 16.54 5.25
CA LYS A 123 -4.48 15.66 5.26
C LYS A 123 -4.38 14.66 6.41
N LYS A 124 -5.43 14.54 7.21
CA LYS A 124 -5.53 13.48 8.22
C LYS A 124 -5.54 12.13 7.51
N THR A 125 -4.52 11.33 7.79
CA THR A 125 -4.24 10.07 7.10
C THR A 125 -4.21 8.94 8.11
N LEU A 126 -5.05 7.93 7.93
CA LEU A 126 -5.05 6.70 8.70
C LEU A 126 -4.58 5.56 7.80
N VAL A 127 -3.55 4.85 8.21
CA VAL A 127 -3.10 3.60 7.63
C VAL A 127 -3.52 2.47 8.55
N TRP A 128 -4.36 1.58 8.06
CA TRP A 128 -4.92 0.48 8.85
C TRP A 128 -4.48 -0.86 8.27
N HIS A 129 -3.71 -1.62 9.02
CA HIS A 129 -3.25 -2.97 8.65
C HIS A 129 -2.72 -3.08 7.21
N TRP A 130 -1.92 -2.09 6.77
CA TRP A 130 -1.28 -2.14 5.48
C TRP A 130 -0.09 -3.12 5.52
N PRO A 131 -0.09 -4.20 4.72
CA PRO A 131 0.95 -5.22 4.79
C PRO A 131 2.24 -4.72 4.14
N GLY A 132 3.19 -4.36 4.98
CA GLY A 132 4.52 -3.93 4.56
C GLY A 132 4.70 -2.43 4.37
N GLY A 133 5.80 -1.94 4.92
CA GLY A 133 6.25 -0.56 4.75
C GLY A 133 5.55 0.49 5.60
N ALA A 134 4.55 0.12 6.41
CA ALA A 134 3.81 1.09 7.22
C ALA A 134 4.33 1.21 8.66
N TRP A 135 4.82 0.13 9.24
CA TRP A 135 5.27 0.10 10.63
C TRP A 135 6.76 -0.22 10.78
N PRO A 136 7.49 0.43 11.72
CA PRO A 136 7.08 1.64 12.44
C PRO A 136 6.69 2.80 11.52
N PRO A 137 5.92 3.80 12.01
CA PRO A 137 5.52 4.94 11.17
C PRO A 137 6.71 5.60 10.49
N THR A 138 6.62 5.82 9.19
CA THR A 138 7.70 6.40 8.36
C THR A 138 7.81 7.93 8.48
N SER A 139 6.85 8.56 9.17
CA SER A 139 6.84 10.00 9.42
C SER A 139 6.34 10.29 10.84
N THR A 140 6.86 11.35 11.44
CA THR A 140 6.40 11.89 12.74
C THR A 140 5.32 12.96 12.58
N ASN A 141 4.82 13.17 11.36
CA ASN A 141 3.78 14.16 11.09
C ASN A 141 2.51 13.84 11.91
N PRO A 142 1.95 14.79 12.67
CA PRO A 142 0.78 14.56 13.52
C PRO A 142 -0.51 14.23 12.73
N ASN A 143 -0.51 14.46 11.42
CA ASN A 143 -1.62 14.06 10.56
C ASN A 143 -1.57 12.57 10.16
N LEU A 144 -0.48 11.85 10.44
CA LEU A 144 -0.34 10.44 10.14
C LEU A 144 -0.62 9.58 11.37
N MET A 145 -1.58 8.70 11.24
CA MET A 145 -1.90 7.65 12.21
C MET A 145 -1.70 6.29 11.53
N VAL A 146 -0.97 5.40 12.18
CA VAL A 146 -0.68 4.05 11.64
C VAL A 146 -1.06 3.00 12.66
N VAL A 147 -1.89 2.07 12.22
CA VAL A 147 -2.17 0.82 12.94
C VAL A 147 -1.42 -0.29 12.22
N ASP A 148 -0.61 -1.02 12.96
CA ASP A 148 0.31 -2.01 12.42
C ASP A 148 -0.40 -3.09 11.59
N GLY A 149 0.18 -3.39 10.44
CA GLY A 149 -0.21 -4.46 9.53
C GLY A 149 1.01 -5.26 9.04
N THR A 150 2.11 -5.22 9.80
CA THR A 150 3.41 -5.79 9.39
C THR A 150 3.35 -7.27 9.08
N SER A 151 2.49 -8.01 9.74
CA SER A 151 2.33 -9.45 9.53
C SER A 151 0.85 -9.82 9.46
N PRO A 152 0.20 -9.65 8.31
CA PRO A 152 -1.21 -10.01 8.16
C PRO A 152 -1.40 -11.49 8.41
N GLY A 153 -2.12 -11.81 9.47
CA GLY A 153 -2.35 -13.18 9.90
C GLY A 153 -1.17 -13.84 10.62
N GLY A 154 -0.14 -13.09 10.96
CA GLY A 154 1.00 -13.57 11.73
C GLY A 154 0.61 -14.01 13.13
N MET A 155 1.06 -15.18 13.55
CA MET A 155 0.84 -15.66 14.90
C MET A 155 1.57 -14.76 15.89
N GLY A 156 0.83 -14.19 16.85
CA GLY A 156 1.39 -13.44 17.96
C GLY A 156 1.68 -11.97 17.72
N ASN A 157 1.26 -11.42 16.59
CA ASN A 157 1.39 -10.00 16.37
C ASN A 157 0.30 -9.22 17.09
N THR A 158 0.72 -8.38 18.00
CA THR A 158 -0.12 -7.33 18.57
C THR A 158 -0.15 -6.17 17.59
N SER A 159 -1.33 -5.67 17.29
CA SER A 159 -1.47 -4.40 16.56
C SER A 159 -0.85 -3.28 17.38
N HIS A 160 0.01 -2.50 16.74
CA HIS A 160 0.57 -1.30 17.35
C HIS A 160 0.02 -0.07 16.64
N SER A 161 -0.24 0.98 17.39
CA SER A 161 -0.50 2.30 16.84
C SER A 161 0.36 3.32 17.58
N ARG A 162 0.60 4.47 16.95
CA ARG A 162 1.34 5.55 17.61
C ARG A 162 0.65 5.99 18.90
N ASP A 163 -0.67 5.97 18.93
CA ASP A 163 -1.47 6.47 20.04
C ASP A 163 -1.76 5.40 21.10
N ASN A 164 -1.34 4.14 20.89
CA ASN A 164 -1.52 3.05 21.85
C ASN A 164 -0.38 2.98 22.90
N GLU A 165 0.61 3.83 22.82
CA GLU A 165 1.64 3.93 23.86
C GLU A 165 1.13 4.65 25.13
N GLU A 166 -0.09 5.21 25.08
CA GLU A 166 -0.73 5.92 26.20
C GLU A 166 -1.98 5.22 26.76
N ILE A 167 -2.24 3.95 26.39
CA ILE A 167 -3.39 3.19 26.93
C ILE A 167 -2.92 2.07 27.83
#